data_7e69634c27f743606c3f3a13bea4ef14
#
_entry.id   7e69634c27f743606c3f3a13bea4ef14
#
_cell.length_a   1.000
_cell.length_b   1.000
_cell.length_c   1.000
_cell.angle_alpha   90.00
_cell.angle_beta   90.00
_cell.angle_gamma   90.00
#
_symmetry.space_group_name_H-M   'P 1'
#
loop_
_entity.id
_entity.type
_entity.pdbx_description
1 polymer ?
#
loop_
_entity_poly.entity_id
_entity_poly.type
_entity_poly.pdbx_seq_one_letter_code
_entity_poly.pdbx_strand_id
1 'polypeptide(L)'
;MNKSLRTHLNVRSLYGSLFSCLIAVFLFASCQSYKKVPYLQDAGVVKDTNQQENLYDAKIMPKDLLTIVVSCTSPELAVPFNLTVATPANAATASTQLTTQPVLQPYLVDNEGKINFPVLGELKVGGLTKREAEQLIIDKLKPYIKETPIVTAVSYTHLTLPTKLEV
;
A
#
# COMPACT_ATOMS: atom_id res chain seq x y z
N MET A 1 -72.69 25.63 40.13
CA MET A 1 -71.41 25.04 40.50
C MET A 1 -70.92 24.18 39.36
N ASN A 2 -70.02 24.68 38.44
CA ASN A 2 -69.27 23.87 37.49
C ASN A 2 -68.59 24.64 36.30
N LYS A 3 -68.58 25.98 36.31
CA LYS A 3 -67.83 26.70 35.23
C LYS A 3 -66.34 26.85 35.56
N SER A 4 -65.99 26.98 36.86
CA SER A 4 -64.59 27.15 37.34
C SER A 4 -63.69 25.91 37.09
N LEU A 5 -64.22 24.70 37.23
CA LEU A 5 -63.48 23.45 37.07
C LEU A 5 -63.13 23.16 35.59
N ARG A 6 -63.98 23.56 34.65
CA ARG A 6 -63.71 23.35 33.21
C ARG A 6 -62.60 24.27 32.67
N THR A 7 -62.49 25.48 33.20
CA THR A 7 -61.44 26.41 32.79
C THR A 7 -60.07 25.95 33.28
N HIS A 8 -59.94 25.42 34.51
CA HIS A 8 -58.66 24.89 35.02
C HIS A 8 -58.21 23.61 34.32
N LEU A 9 -59.11 22.76 33.89
CA LEU A 9 -58.78 21.55 33.13
C LEU A 9 -58.29 21.89 31.71
N ASN A 10 -58.89 22.88 31.05
CA ASN A 10 -58.45 23.30 29.72
C ASN A 10 -57.09 23.99 29.77
N VAL A 11 -56.82 24.78 30.78
CA VAL A 11 -55.53 25.47 30.94
C VAL A 11 -54.37 24.47 31.16
N ARG A 12 -54.58 23.45 32.02
CA ARG A 12 -53.57 22.39 32.26
C ARG A 12 -53.33 21.54 31.01
N SER A 13 -54.37 21.23 30.24
CA SER A 13 -54.24 20.53 28.95
C SER A 13 -53.51 21.38 27.91
N LEU A 14 -53.75 22.69 27.90
CA LEU A 14 -53.07 23.61 26.98
C LEU A 14 -51.58 23.70 27.29
N TYR A 15 -51.20 23.83 28.57
CA TYR A 15 -49.77 23.82 28.96
C TYR A 15 -49.09 22.48 28.67
N GLY A 16 -49.77 21.35 28.85
CA GLY A 16 -49.25 20.03 28.50
C GLY A 16 -48.99 19.88 26.97
N SER A 17 -49.93 20.36 26.16
CA SER A 17 -49.78 20.37 24.69
C SER A 17 -48.65 21.29 24.23
N LEU A 18 -48.52 22.48 24.84
CA LEU A 18 -47.47 23.44 24.54
C LEU A 18 -46.08 22.89 24.93
N PHE A 19 -45.98 22.23 26.06
CA PHE A 19 -44.74 21.60 26.52
C PHE A 19 -44.33 20.42 25.63
N SER A 20 -45.31 19.60 25.19
CA SER A 20 -45.05 18.50 24.24
C SER A 20 -44.57 19.02 22.87
N CYS A 21 -45.17 20.12 22.39
CA CYS A 21 -44.75 20.75 21.15
C CYS A 21 -43.32 21.32 21.23
N LEU A 22 -42.97 21.91 22.38
CA LEU A 22 -41.65 22.44 22.65
C LEU A 22 -40.58 21.35 22.66
N ILE A 23 -40.87 20.19 23.28
CA ILE A 23 -40.00 19.00 23.30
C ILE A 23 -39.82 18.49 21.86
N ALA A 24 -40.87 18.38 21.07
CA ALA A 24 -40.81 17.96 19.67
C ALA A 24 -39.92 18.87 18.84
N VAL A 25 -40.01 20.19 19.00
CA VAL A 25 -39.16 21.16 18.30
C VAL A 25 -37.70 20.98 18.70
N PHE A 26 -37.38 20.72 19.97
CA PHE A 26 -36.00 20.44 20.41
C PHE A 26 -35.44 19.15 19.84
N LEU A 27 -36.25 18.10 19.69
CA LEU A 27 -35.82 16.83 19.10
C LEU A 27 -35.53 16.94 17.60
N PHE A 28 -36.25 17.81 16.88
CA PHE A 28 -36.00 18.06 15.46
C PHE A 28 -34.86 19.06 15.17
N ALA A 29 -34.44 19.85 16.16
CA ALA A 29 -33.33 20.80 16.02
C ALA A 29 -31.94 20.16 16.09
N SER A 30 -31.84 18.85 16.37
CA SER A 30 -30.58 18.10 16.53
C SER A 30 -29.93 17.65 15.21
N CYS A 31 -30.40 18.15 14.06
CA CYS A 31 -29.69 17.88 12.79
C CYS A 31 -28.44 18.75 12.71
N GLN A 32 -27.33 18.22 13.20
CA GLN A 32 -26.02 18.81 12.96
C GLN A 32 -25.65 18.67 11.47
N SER A 33 -25.38 19.81 10.84
CA SER A 33 -25.01 19.85 9.43
C SER A 33 -23.69 19.09 9.22
N TYR A 34 -23.71 18.03 8.42
CA TYR A 34 -22.56 17.20 8.03
C TYR A 34 -21.44 18.00 7.33
N LYS A 35 -21.71 19.26 6.97
CA LYS A 35 -20.75 20.17 6.33
C LYS A 35 -19.50 20.51 7.16
N LYS A 36 -19.48 20.13 8.44
CA LYS A 36 -18.31 20.32 9.31
C LYS A 36 -17.40 19.11 9.45
N VAL A 37 -17.68 18.03 8.74
CA VAL A 37 -16.75 16.89 8.69
C VAL A 37 -15.63 17.29 7.72
N PRO A 38 -14.37 17.45 8.16
CA PRO A 38 -13.26 17.90 7.31
C PRO A 38 -12.73 16.76 6.44
N TYR A 39 -13.62 16.09 5.70
CA TYR A 39 -13.23 15.03 4.79
C TYR A 39 -13.42 15.51 3.36
N LEU A 40 -12.32 15.79 2.67
CA LEU A 40 -12.26 16.17 1.25
C LEU A 40 -13.11 17.38 0.83
N GLN A 41 -13.41 18.31 1.74
CA GLN A 41 -14.20 19.50 1.40
C GLN A 41 -13.45 20.48 0.50
N ASP A 42 -12.12 20.44 0.49
CA ASP A 42 -11.26 21.30 -0.32
C ASP A 42 -10.77 20.65 -1.62
N ALA A 43 -11.29 19.47 -1.97
CA ALA A 43 -10.92 18.79 -3.21
C ALA A 43 -11.21 19.64 -4.48
N GLY A 44 -12.12 20.59 -4.39
CA GLY A 44 -12.42 21.51 -5.49
C GLY A 44 -11.55 22.78 -5.52
N VAL A 45 -10.74 23.01 -4.48
CA VAL A 45 -9.85 24.18 -4.35
C VAL A 45 -8.39 23.81 -4.63
N VAL A 46 -8.11 22.52 -4.83
CA VAL A 46 -6.80 22.10 -5.39
C VAL A 46 -6.75 22.70 -6.79
N LYS A 47 -6.38 24.00 -6.86
CA LYS A 47 -5.85 24.55 -8.10
C LYS A 47 -4.81 23.57 -8.57
N ASP A 48 -4.90 23.14 -9.83
CA ASP A 48 -3.78 22.60 -10.60
C ASP A 48 -2.61 23.58 -10.57
N THR A 49 -2.02 23.73 -9.40
CA THR A 49 -0.66 24.14 -9.34
C THR A 49 0.04 22.95 -9.99
N ASN A 50 0.61 23.16 -11.17
CA ASN A 50 1.59 22.28 -11.82
C ASN A 50 2.81 22.11 -10.89
N GLN A 51 2.58 21.66 -9.67
CA GLN A 51 3.55 20.90 -8.94
C GLN A 51 3.63 19.58 -9.72
N GLN A 52 4.53 19.53 -10.70
CA GLN A 52 5.25 18.30 -10.93
C GLN A 52 5.72 17.88 -9.54
N GLU A 53 4.86 17.14 -8.85
CA GLU A 53 5.30 16.37 -7.70
C GLU A 53 6.48 15.61 -8.24
N ASN A 54 7.68 16.00 -7.82
CA ASN A 54 8.86 15.20 -8.05
C ASN A 54 8.50 13.86 -7.42
N LEU A 55 8.00 12.96 -8.26
CA LEU A 55 7.66 11.60 -7.86
C LEU A 55 8.91 11.10 -7.14
N TYR A 56 8.79 10.95 -5.84
CA TYR A 56 9.88 10.46 -5.01
C TYR A 56 10.20 9.04 -5.44
N ASP A 57 11.24 8.89 -6.25
CA ASP A 57 11.77 7.58 -6.59
C ASP A 57 12.46 7.01 -5.35
N ALA A 58 11.84 6.01 -4.75
CA ALA A 58 12.39 5.34 -3.59
C ALA A 58 13.77 4.74 -3.94
N LYS A 59 14.75 5.02 -3.09
CA LYS A 59 16.10 4.47 -3.22
C LYS A 59 16.20 3.17 -2.44
N ILE A 60 16.94 2.23 -3.00
CA ILE A 60 17.23 0.94 -2.38
C ILE A 60 18.09 1.19 -1.12
N MET A 61 17.66 0.64 0.00
CA MET A 61 18.31 0.78 1.30
C MET A 61 18.93 -0.55 1.75
N PRO A 62 19.94 -0.51 2.62
CA PRO A 62 20.40 -1.70 3.31
C PRO A 62 19.23 -2.40 4.03
N LYS A 63 19.20 -3.74 3.98
CA LYS A 63 18.14 -4.62 4.51
C LYS A 63 16.86 -4.69 3.66
N ASP A 64 16.81 -4.02 2.52
CA ASP A 64 15.72 -4.24 1.57
C ASP A 64 15.83 -5.63 0.95
N LEU A 65 14.66 -6.20 0.63
CA LEU A 65 14.56 -7.42 -0.17
C LEU A 65 14.25 -7.04 -1.63
N LEU A 66 15.11 -7.47 -2.53
CA LEU A 66 14.96 -7.22 -3.96
C LEU A 66 14.65 -8.52 -4.69
N THR A 67 13.57 -8.56 -5.42
CA THR A 67 13.33 -9.63 -6.41
C THR A 67 13.73 -9.10 -7.78
N ILE A 68 14.73 -9.72 -8.40
CA ILE A 68 15.25 -9.33 -9.69
C ILE A 68 15.00 -10.45 -10.68
N VAL A 69 14.35 -10.12 -11.79
CA VAL A 69 14.04 -11.07 -12.87
C VAL A 69 14.73 -10.61 -14.14
N VAL A 70 15.48 -11.49 -14.73
CA VAL A 70 16.11 -11.31 -16.05
C VAL A 70 15.31 -12.10 -17.06
N SER A 71 14.88 -11.45 -18.13
CA SER A 71 14.17 -12.07 -19.26
C SER A 71 14.87 -11.74 -20.57
N CYS A 72 14.96 -12.72 -21.45
CA CYS A 72 15.53 -12.58 -22.80
C CYS A 72 14.57 -13.16 -23.82
N THR A 73 14.76 -12.85 -25.10
CA THR A 73 14.01 -13.47 -26.20
C THR A 73 14.18 -15.00 -26.17
N SER A 74 15.40 -15.47 -25.87
CA SER A 74 15.69 -16.88 -25.63
C SER A 74 15.72 -17.15 -24.11
N PRO A 75 14.67 -17.75 -23.51
CA PRO A 75 14.57 -17.93 -22.07
C PRO A 75 15.74 -18.70 -21.46
N GLU A 76 16.34 -19.62 -22.21
CA GLU A 76 17.48 -20.43 -21.78
C GLU A 76 18.70 -19.59 -21.39
N LEU A 77 18.89 -18.45 -22.05
CA LEU A 77 20.00 -17.54 -21.74
C LEU A 77 19.81 -16.80 -20.42
N ALA A 78 18.57 -16.64 -19.97
CA ALA A 78 18.24 -15.96 -18.73
C ALA A 78 18.35 -16.85 -17.49
N VAL A 79 18.23 -18.18 -17.66
CA VAL A 79 18.22 -19.16 -16.55
C VAL A 79 19.40 -18.98 -15.57
N PRO A 80 20.67 -18.82 -16.03
CA PRO A 80 21.81 -18.72 -15.11
C PRO A 80 21.79 -17.46 -14.25
N PHE A 81 21.03 -16.43 -14.65
CA PHE A 81 20.96 -15.13 -13.98
C PHE A 81 19.78 -15.01 -13.03
N ASN A 82 18.85 -15.95 -13.07
CA ASN A 82 17.70 -15.99 -12.20
C ASN A 82 17.94 -16.95 -11.02
N LEU A 83 17.98 -16.42 -9.80
CA LEU A 83 18.12 -17.24 -8.61
C LEU A 83 16.81 -17.94 -8.31
N THR A 84 16.74 -19.23 -8.62
CA THR A 84 15.56 -20.06 -8.39
C THR A 84 15.85 -21.13 -7.35
N VAL A 85 14.91 -21.36 -6.43
CA VAL A 85 14.97 -22.44 -5.45
C VAL A 85 13.87 -23.43 -5.78
N ALA A 86 14.26 -24.70 -5.92
CA ALA A 86 13.29 -25.78 -5.98
C ALA A 86 12.70 -25.98 -4.58
N THR A 87 11.41 -25.76 -4.41
CA THR A 87 10.73 -26.13 -3.17
C THR A 87 10.70 -27.65 -3.04
N PRO A 88 11.21 -28.24 -1.93
CA PRO A 88 11.11 -29.67 -1.73
C PRO A 88 9.63 -30.06 -1.70
N ALA A 89 9.25 -31.02 -2.54
CA ALA A 89 7.91 -31.57 -2.53
C ALA A 89 7.67 -32.22 -1.15
N ASN A 90 6.74 -31.65 -0.38
CA ASN A 90 6.30 -32.28 0.86
C ASN A 90 5.62 -33.61 0.52
N ALA A 91 6.25 -34.70 0.90
CA ALA A 91 5.79 -36.07 0.67
C ALA A 91 4.47 -36.43 1.40
N ALA A 92 3.79 -35.47 1.99
CA ALA A 92 2.61 -35.71 2.83
C ALA A 92 1.26 -35.73 2.07
N THR A 93 1.23 -35.35 0.79
CA THR A 93 0.01 -35.45 -0.04
C THR A 93 0.32 -36.26 -1.29
N ALA A 94 -0.05 -37.54 -1.24
CA ALA A 94 0.02 -38.49 -2.36
C ALA A 94 -0.98 -38.12 -3.48
N SER A 95 -0.80 -36.98 -4.12
CA SER A 95 -1.44 -36.68 -5.38
C SER A 95 -0.36 -36.54 -6.47
N THR A 96 -0.49 -37.29 -7.48
CA THR A 96 0.38 -37.79 -8.52
C THR A 96 1.02 -36.74 -9.46
N GLN A 97 1.12 -35.46 -9.08
CA GLN A 97 1.75 -34.44 -9.90
C GLN A 97 2.65 -33.53 -9.06
N LEU A 98 3.89 -33.98 -8.93
CA LEU A 98 5.01 -33.23 -8.37
C LEU A 98 5.45 -32.17 -9.39
N THR A 99 4.69 -31.10 -9.57
CA THR A 99 5.16 -29.95 -10.31
C THR A 99 5.88 -29.03 -9.33
N THR A 100 7.17 -29.26 -9.14
CA THR A 100 8.05 -28.31 -8.46
C THR A 100 8.21 -27.09 -9.36
N GLN A 101 7.40 -26.08 -9.15
CA GLN A 101 7.62 -24.80 -9.83
C GLN A 101 8.81 -24.09 -9.16
N PRO A 102 9.83 -23.73 -9.92
CA PRO A 102 10.94 -22.97 -9.38
C PRO A 102 10.44 -21.58 -8.92
N VAL A 103 10.66 -21.26 -7.65
CA VAL A 103 10.32 -19.98 -7.07
C VAL A 103 11.54 -19.06 -7.13
N LEU A 104 11.37 -17.84 -7.61
CA LEU A 104 12.40 -16.81 -7.57
C LEU A 104 12.73 -16.45 -6.12
N GLN A 105 14.03 -16.48 -5.79
CA GLN A 105 14.49 -16.10 -4.47
C GLN A 105 14.83 -14.60 -4.44
N PRO A 106 14.35 -13.85 -3.43
CA PRO A 106 14.74 -12.46 -3.28
C PRO A 106 16.18 -12.32 -2.78
N TYR A 107 16.83 -11.25 -3.16
CA TYR A 107 18.16 -10.86 -2.69
C TYR A 107 18.02 -9.93 -1.49
N LEU A 108 18.75 -10.20 -0.42
CA LEU A 108 18.86 -9.28 0.71
C LEU A 108 20.02 -8.30 0.45
N VAL A 109 19.72 -7.02 0.50
CA VAL A 109 20.73 -5.96 0.42
C VAL A 109 21.52 -5.94 1.73
N ASP A 110 22.83 -6.08 1.68
CA ASP A 110 23.71 -6.07 2.85
C ASP A 110 23.86 -4.67 3.46
N ASN A 111 24.65 -4.56 4.52
CA ASN A 111 24.89 -3.29 5.21
C ASN A 111 25.67 -2.28 4.36
N GLU A 112 26.46 -2.77 3.41
CA GLU A 112 27.26 -1.98 2.47
C GLU A 112 26.44 -1.57 1.23
N GLY A 113 25.18 -2.00 1.12
CA GLY A 113 24.31 -1.75 -0.01
C GLY A 113 24.61 -2.65 -1.21
N LYS A 114 25.15 -3.85 -1.00
CA LYS A 114 25.49 -4.81 -2.06
C LYS A 114 24.52 -5.99 -2.04
N ILE A 115 24.40 -6.64 -3.19
CA ILE A 115 23.74 -7.94 -3.36
C ILE A 115 24.71 -8.91 -4.03
N ASN A 116 24.57 -10.19 -3.77
CA ASN A 116 25.32 -11.24 -4.49
C ASN A 116 24.46 -11.76 -5.65
N PHE A 117 24.78 -11.31 -6.86
CA PHE A 117 24.01 -11.66 -8.06
C PHE A 117 24.66 -12.84 -8.79
N PRO A 118 23.89 -13.84 -9.28
CA PRO A 118 24.43 -14.99 -9.97
C PRO A 118 25.29 -14.56 -11.18
N VAL A 119 26.42 -15.23 -11.39
CA VAL A 119 27.38 -14.99 -12.47
C VAL A 119 28.10 -13.65 -12.38
N LEU A 120 27.42 -12.55 -12.00
CA LEU A 120 28.00 -11.21 -11.92
C LEU A 120 28.75 -10.95 -10.60
N GLY A 121 28.47 -11.75 -9.54
CA GLY A 121 29.03 -11.57 -8.20
C GLY A 121 28.41 -10.40 -7.44
N GLU A 122 29.23 -9.68 -6.66
CA GLU A 122 28.79 -8.56 -5.85
C GLU A 122 28.44 -7.33 -6.69
N LEU A 123 27.23 -6.83 -6.53
CA LEU A 123 26.73 -5.61 -7.16
C LEU A 123 26.31 -4.59 -6.10
N LYS A 124 26.79 -3.36 -6.21
CA LYS A 124 26.40 -2.28 -5.32
C LYS A 124 25.13 -1.63 -5.86
N VAL A 125 24.01 -1.87 -5.19
CA VAL A 125 22.68 -1.35 -5.55
C VAL A 125 22.12 -0.36 -4.54
N GLY A 126 22.68 -0.32 -3.33
CA GLY A 126 22.26 0.60 -2.29
C GLY A 126 22.44 2.06 -2.69
N GLY A 127 21.42 2.87 -2.43
CA GLY A 127 21.35 4.29 -2.81
C GLY A 127 20.90 4.55 -4.25
N LEU A 128 20.81 3.51 -5.09
CA LEU A 128 20.24 3.60 -6.43
C LEU A 128 18.72 3.57 -6.39
N THR A 129 18.10 4.19 -7.36
CA THR A 129 16.67 3.97 -7.64
C THR A 129 16.49 2.62 -8.32
N LYS A 130 15.26 2.13 -8.36
CA LYS A 130 14.91 0.90 -9.09
C LYS A 130 15.43 0.91 -10.51
N ARG A 131 15.22 2.00 -11.24
CA ARG A 131 15.63 2.15 -12.64
C ARG A 131 17.15 2.13 -12.83
N GLU A 132 17.87 2.81 -11.96
CA GLU A 132 19.32 2.82 -11.97
C GLU A 132 19.91 1.43 -11.69
N ALA A 133 19.31 0.69 -10.76
CA ALA A 133 19.70 -0.69 -10.48
C ALA A 133 19.43 -1.62 -11.66
N GLU A 134 18.27 -1.52 -12.30
CA GLU A 134 17.94 -2.27 -13.51
C GLU A 134 18.94 -1.99 -14.63
N GLN A 135 19.25 -0.71 -14.87
CA GLN A 135 20.20 -0.31 -15.90
C GLN A 135 21.63 -0.80 -15.61
N LEU A 136 22.05 -0.73 -14.36
CA LEU A 136 23.36 -1.25 -13.94
C LEU A 136 23.47 -2.75 -14.21
N ILE A 137 22.42 -3.51 -13.92
CA ILE A 137 22.41 -4.95 -14.19
C ILE A 137 22.42 -5.23 -15.69
N ILE A 138 21.63 -4.51 -16.49
CA ILE A 138 21.62 -4.63 -17.96
C ILE A 138 23.03 -4.40 -18.51
N ASP A 139 23.71 -3.35 -18.07
CA ASP A 139 25.06 -3.01 -18.55
C ASP A 139 26.08 -4.10 -18.17
N LYS A 140 25.94 -4.71 -17.00
CA LYS A 140 26.78 -5.83 -16.57
C LYS A 140 26.48 -7.14 -17.29
N LEU A 141 25.27 -7.32 -17.78
CA LEU A 141 24.85 -8.51 -18.54
C LEU A 141 25.28 -8.46 -20.01
N LYS A 142 25.53 -7.29 -20.60
CA LYS A 142 25.94 -7.12 -22.00
C LYS A 142 27.08 -8.04 -22.47
N PRO A 143 28.15 -8.29 -21.69
CA PRO A 143 29.22 -9.19 -22.13
C PRO A 143 28.81 -10.67 -22.17
N TYR A 144 27.74 -11.05 -21.43
CA TYR A 144 27.28 -12.43 -21.31
C TYR A 144 26.12 -12.74 -22.28
N ILE A 145 25.26 -11.75 -22.53
CA ILE A 145 24.07 -11.89 -23.35
C ILE A 145 24.18 -10.96 -24.55
N LYS A 146 24.20 -11.52 -25.75
CA LYS A 146 24.28 -10.74 -26.99
C LYS A 146 23.02 -9.92 -27.28
N GLU A 147 21.88 -10.40 -26.80
CA GLU A 147 20.59 -9.72 -26.90
C GLU A 147 20.44 -8.72 -25.77
N THR A 148 19.59 -7.71 -25.94
CA THR A 148 19.27 -6.78 -24.86
C THR A 148 18.32 -7.45 -23.87
N PRO A 149 18.77 -7.80 -22.65
CA PRO A 149 17.89 -8.41 -21.66
C PRO A 149 16.93 -7.38 -21.08
N ILE A 150 15.75 -7.85 -20.69
CA ILE A 150 14.80 -7.08 -19.89
C ILE A 150 15.06 -7.45 -18.42
N VAL A 151 15.42 -6.47 -17.63
CA VAL A 151 15.62 -6.65 -16.18
C VAL A 151 14.51 -5.93 -15.45
N THR A 152 13.83 -6.63 -14.57
CA THR A 152 12.79 -6.06 -13.69
C THR A 152 13.21 -6.27 -12.24
N ALA A 153 13.33 -5.18 -11.49
CA ALA A 153 13.60 -5.22 -10.07
C ALA A 153 12.36 -4.78 -9.28
N VAL A 154 12.00 -5.51 -8.26
CA VAL A 154 10.93 -5.15 -7.30
C VAL A 154 11.56 -5.10 -5.93
N SER A 155 11.46 -3.94 -5.28
CA SER A 155 11.93 -3.75 -3.91
C SER A 155 10.76 -3.91 -2.94
N TYR A 156 10.97 -4.71 -1.90
CA TYR A 156 10.06 -4.83 -0.77
C TYR A 156 10.71 -4.14 0.43
N THR A 157 10.30 -2.91 0.67
CA THR A 157 10.69 -2.19 1.89
C THR A 157 9.70 -2.52 2.99
N HIS A 158 10.17 -2.93 4.16
CA HIS A 158 9.33 -3.02 5.36
C HIS A 158 9.05 -1.61 5.87
N LEU A 159 8.00 -0.99 5.35
CA LEU A 159 7.42 0.19 5.98
C LEU A 159 6.72 -0.28 7.26
N THR A 160 7.46 -0.38 8.36
CA THR A 160 6.85 -0.43 9.68
C THR A 160 6.26 0.94 9.94
N LEU A 161 4.95 1.07 9.79
CA LEU A 161 4.23 2.22 10.32
C LEU A 161 4.56 2.30 11.82
N PRO A 162 5.07 3.44 12.31
CA PRO A 162 5.27 3.62 13.73
C PRO A 162 3.88 3.60 14.38
N THR A 163 3.48 2.45 14.92
CA THR A 163 2.33 2.35 15.81
C THR A 163 2.70 2.94 17.15
N LYS A 164 2.88 4.25 17.21
CA LYS A 164 2.91 4.97 18.46
C LYS A 164 1.46 5.20 18.88
N LEU A 165 0.90 4.21 19.56
CA LEU A 165 -0.26 4.41 20.41
C LEU A 165 0.22 5.25 21.60
N GLU A 166 0.07 6.56 21.49
CA GLU A 166 0.14 7.42 22.66
C GLU A 166 -1.20 7.29 23.40
N VAL A 167 -1.17 6.63 24.55
CA VAL A 167 -2.24 6.62 25.54
C VAL A 167 -2.15 7.89 26.36
#